data_0f86b1fd3a323d200a5593cc835008bb
#
_entry.id   0f86b1fd3a323d200a5593cc835008bb
#
_cell.length_a   1.000
_cell.length_b   1.000
_cell.length_c   1.000
_cell.angle_alpha   90.00
_cell.angle_beta   90.00
_cell.angle_gamma   90.00
#
_symmetry.space_group_name_H-M   'P 1'
#
loop_
_entity.id
_entity.type
_entity.pdbx_description
1 polymer ?
#
loop_
_entity_poly.entity_id
_entity_poly.type
_entity_poly.pdbx_seq_one_letter_code
_entity_poly.pdbx_strand_id
1 'polypeptide(L)'
;MCIRDRVIAACKAAKKYGTIVSYDLNYRPSMWEAIGGLAKAQEVNKEVAKYVDVMIGNEEDFTACLGFEIEGNDENLKTLNLDGYKKMINEAAATYPNFKAVATTLRQVKTATVNDWSAICWADGEIYKAAQYDGLEIMDRVGGGDSFASGLVYGLMTFEDAEKAVNYGAAHGLSLIHI
;
A
#
# COMPACT_ATOMS: atom_id res chain seq x y z
N MET A 1 16.02 -23.71 0.12
CA MET A 1 15.91 -22.25 0.31
C MET A 1 14.46 -21.87 0.09
N CYS A 2 13.76 -21.36 1.08
CA CYS A 2 12.34 -21.02 0.95
C CYS A 2 12.16 -19.68 0.18
N ILE A 3 10.91 -19.38 -0.22
CA ILE A 3 10.60 -18.13 -0.98
C ILE A 3 11.03 -16.92 -0.19
N ARG A 4 10.75 -16.86 1.11
CA ARG A 4 11.19 -15.80 2.01
C ARG A 4 12.69 -15.49 1.90
N ASP A 5 13.53 -16.54 1.96
CA ASP A 5 14.98 -16.38 1.95
C ASP A 5 15.48 -15.80 0.62
N ARG A 6 14.81 -16.17 -0.49
CA ARG A 6 15.09 -15.62 -1.83
C ARG A 6 14.72 -14.15 -1.93
N VAL A 7 13.54 -13.75 -1.43
CA VAL A 7 13.10 -12.36 -1.41
C VAL A 7 14.06 -11.51 -0.58
N ILE A 8 14.40 -11.95 0.63
CA ILE A 8 15.35 -11.24 1.49
C ILE A 8 16.73 -11.13 0.82
N ALA A 9 17.22 -12.20 0.19
CA ALA A 9 18.51 -12.17 -0.52
C ALA A 9 18.48 -11.19 -1.70
N ALA A 10 17.37 -11.14 -2.46
CA ALA A 10 17.19 -10.20 -3.56
C ALA A 10 17.15 -8.74 -3.05
N CYS A 11 16.40 -8.47 -1.98
CA CYS A 11 16.34 -7.15 -1.36
C CYS A 11 17.72 -6.69 -0.84
N LYS A 12 18.46 -7.57 -0.18
CA LYS A 12 19.84 -7.29 0.27
C LYS A 12 20.76 -6.97 -0.90
N ALA A 13 20.66 -7.72 -1.98
CA ALA A 13 21.44 -7.45 -3.20
C ALA A 13 21.06 -6.09 -3.81
N ALA A 14 19.78 -5.80 -3.93
CA ALA A 14 19.29 -4.50 -4.40
C ALA A 14 19.88 -3.34 -3.57
N LYS A 15 19.80 -3.43 -2.24
CA LYS A 15 20.37 -2.40 -1.35
C LYS A 15 21.90 -2.26 -1.51
N LYS A 16 22.63 -3.37 -1.69
CA LYS A 16 24.08 -3.34 -1.93
C LYS A 16 24.46 -2.55 -3.19
N TYR A 17 23.62 -2.59 -4.21
CA TYR A 17 23.88 -1.90 -5.48
C TYR A 17 23.09 -0.58 -5.65
N GLY A 18 22.50 -0.07 -4.58
CA GLY A 18 21.75 1.20 -4.58
C GLY A 18 20.43 1.15 -5.35
N THR A 19 19.91 -0.05 -5.63
CA THR A 19 18.62 -0.23 -6.30
C THR A 19 17.47 0.05 -5.33
N ILE A 20 16.48 0.82 -5.78
CA ILE A 20 15.23 1.08 -5.04
C ILE A 20 14.39 -0.19 -5.01
N VAL A 21 13.89 -0.54 -3.83
CA VAL A 21 13.00 -1.67 -3.62
C VAL A 21 11.60 -1.16 -3.37
N SER A 22 10.67 -1.44 -4.30
CA SER A 22 9.23 -1.25 -4.11
C SER A 22 8.60 -2.59 -3.71
N TYR A 23 7.72 -2.56 -2.72
CA TYR A 23 7.05 -3.74 -2.20
C TYR A 23 5.58 -3.46 -1.92
N ASP A 24 4.71 -4.27 -2.54
CA ASP A 24 3.28 -4.32 -2.25
C ASP A 24 3.02 -5.47 -1.27
N LEU A 25 2.42 -5.16 -0.12
CA LEU A 25 2.15 -6.12 0.95
C LEU A 25 1.20 -7.24 0.50
N ASN A 26 0.16 -6.87 -0.25
CA ASN A 26 -0.73 -7.77 -0.97
C ASN A 26 -1.14 -9.03 -0.17
N TYR A 27 -1.64 -8.85 1.04
CA TYR A 27 -1.98 -9.92 1.96
C TYR A 27 -3.07 -10.85 1.38
N ARG A 28 -2.85 -12.15 1.49
CA ARG A 28 -3.83 -13.18 1.10
C ARG A 28 -3.92 -14.25 2.18
N PRO A 29 -4.96 -14.22 3.04
CA PRO A 29 -5.11 -15.15 4.16
C PRO A 29 -4.90 -16.61 3.76
N SER A 30 -5.53 -17.05 2.67
CA SER A 30 -5.47 -18.44 2.19
C SER A 30 -4.06 -18.90 1.82
N MET A 31 -3.16 -17.99 1.43
CA MET A 31 -1.77 -18.32 1.13
C MET A 31 -0.93 -18.51 2.39
N TRP A 32 -1.29 -17.82 3.47
CA TRP A 32 -0.54 -17.83 4.72
C TRP A 32 -1.01 -18.92 5.69
N GLU A 33 -2.29 -19.31 5.65
CA GLU A 33 -2.87 -20.32 6.55
C GLU A 33 -2.06 -21.62 6.59
N ALA A 34 -1.66 -22.12 5.42
CA ALA A 34 -0.91 -23.38 5.28
C ALA A 34 0.52 -23.33 5.84
N ILE A 35 1.07 -22.15 6.11
CA ILE A 35 2.48 -21.96 6.50
C ILE A 35 2.67 -21.22 7.82
N GLY A 36 1.60 -21.03 8.59
CA GLY A 36 1.64 -20.43 9.93
C GLY A 36 0.76 -19.18 10.13
N GLY A 37 -0.11 -18.87 9.17
CA GLY A 37 -1.14 -17.85 9.28
C GLY A 37 -0.59 -16.43 9.47
N LEU A 38 -1.38 -15.61 10.17
CA LEU A 38 -1.11 -14.21 10.41
C LEU A 38 0.24 -13.96 11.10
N ALA A 39 0.57 -14.73 12.12
CA ALA A 39 1.84 -14.58 12.84
C ALA A 39 3.05 -14.76 11.91
N LYS A 40 2.95 -15.71 10.98
CA LYS A 40 4.02 -15.96 10.00
C LYS A 40 4.07 -14.87 8.93
N ALA A 41 2.93 -14.36 8.50
CA ALA A 41 2.86 -13.22 7.60
C ALA A 41 3.57 -12.00 8.21
N GLN A 42 3.27 -11.67 9.46
CA GLN A 42 3.93 -10.57 10.16
C GLN A 42 5.44 -10.79 10.34
N GLU A 43 5.87 -11.98 10.77
CA GLU A 43 7.31 -12.29 10.91
C GLU A 43 8.06 -12.03 9.60
N VAL A 44 7.53 -12.54 8.49
CA VAL A 44 8.19 -12.45 7.19
C VAL A 44 8.18 -11.01 6.65
N ASN A 45 7.01 -10.36 6.66
CA ASN A 45 6.88 -9.00 6.09
C ASN A 45 7.64 -7.96 6.92
N LYS A 46 7.65 -8.06 8.25
CA LYS A 46 8.48 -7.21 9.11
C LYS A 46 9.98 -7.34 8.80
N GLU A 47 10.44 -8.52 8.42
CA GLU A 47 11.84 -8.70 8.02
C GLU A 47 12.11 -8.13 6.63
N VAL A 48 11.20 -8.32 5.66
CA VAL A 48 11.32 -7.75 4.30
C VAL A 48 11.28 -6.23 4.35
N ALA A 49 10.40 -5.64 5.16
CA ALA A 49 10.21 -4.20 5.30
C ALA A 49 11.51 -3.44 5.61
N LYS A 50 12.46 -4.07 6.30
CA LYS A 50 13.78 -3.47 6.61
C LYS A 50 14.63 -3.12 5.37
N TYR A 51 14.26 -3.65 4.21
CA TYR A 51 15.00 -3.46 2.94
C TYR A 51 14.19 -2.68 1.90
N VAL A 52 12.95 -2.32 2.20
CA VAL A 52 12.03 -1.67 1.28
C VAL A 52 12.23 -0.15 1.31
N ASP A 53 12.19 0.50 0.15
CA ASP A 53 12.19 1.96 0.03
C ASP A 53 10.78 2.51 -0.19
N VAL A 54 9.94 1.80 -0.99
CA VAL A 54 8.56 2.20 -1.29
C VAL A 54 7.64 1.09 -0.83
N MET A 55 6.89 1.35 0.24
CA MET A 55 5.92 0.41 0.81
C MET A 55 4.51 0.75 0.35
N ILE A 56 3.80 -0.24 -0.18
CA ILE A 56 2.44 -0.08 -0.69
C ILE A 56 1.55 -1.17 -0.07
N GLY A 57 0.31 -0.84 0.17
CA GLY A 57 -0.72 -1.77 0.66
C GLY A 57 -2.02 -1.04 0.96
N ASN A 58 -3.08 -1.79 1.17
CA ASN A 58 -4.32 -1.25 1.74
C ASN A 58 -4.28 -1.34 3.28
N GLU A 59 -5.33 -0.91 3.96
CA GLU A 59 -5.42 -0.92 5.42
C GLU A 59 -5.29 -2.32 6.03
N GLU A 60 -5.92 -3.31 5.40
CA GLU A 60 -5.85 -4.71 5.84
C GLU A 60 -4.41 -5.26 5.71
N ASP A 61 -3.73 -4.90 4.63
CA ASP A 61 -2.37 -5.31 4.37
C ASP A 61 -1.40 -4.79 5.45
N PHE A 62 -1.49 -3.51 5.82
CA PHE A 62 -0.66 -2.92 6.88
C PHE A 62 -0.92 -3.57 8.24
N THR A 63 -2.18 -3.83 8.57
CA THR A 63 -2.55 -4.52 9.81
C THR A 63 -2.05 -5.97 9.80
N ALA A 64 -2.38 -6.72 8.76
CA ALA A 64 -2.08 -8.14 8.69
C ALA A 64 -0.58 -8.43 8.54
N CYS A 65 0.13 -7.66 7.72
CA CYS A 65 1.53 -7.92 7.42
C CYS A 65 2.51 -7.25 8.37
N LEU A 66 2.19 -6.04 8.86
CA LEU A 66 3.11 -5.24 9.68
C LEU A 66 2.61 -5.02 11.11
N GLY A 67 1.33 -5.26 11.37
CA GLY A 67 0.72 -5.11 12.69
C GLY A 67 0.41 -3.66 13.07
N PHE A 68 0.25 -2.76 12.09
CA PHE A 68 -0.23 -1.40 12.31
C PHE A 68 -1.76 -1.38 12.25
N GLU A 69 -2.39 -0.79 13.24
CA GLU A 69 -3.85 -0.73 13.32
C GLU A 69 -4.37 0.66 12.95
N ILE A 70 -5.55 0.70 12.32
CA ILE A 70 -6.26 1.94 12.08
C ILE A 70 -7.36 2.08 13.11
N GLU A 71 -7.20 3.02 14.04
CA GLU A 71 -8.19 3.30 15.06
C GLU A 71 -9.46 3.91 14.41
N GLY A 72 -10.63 3.36 14.77
CA GLY A 72 -11.93 3.92 14.39
C GLY A 72 -12.35 3.68 12.93
N ASN A 73 -11.75 2.72 12.25
CA ASN A 73 -12.24 2.27 10.94
C ASN A 73 -13.43 1.32 11.11
N ASP A 74 -14.46 1.50 10.28
CA ASP A 74 -15.58 0.54 10.20
C ASP A 74 -15.15 -0.65 9.32
N GLU A 75 -15.32 -1.88 9.83
CA GLU A 75 -15.01 -3.13 9.12
C GLU A 75 -15.64 -3.22 7.72
N ASN A 76 -16.74 -2.49 7.48
CA ASN A 76 -17.42 -2.45 6.19
C ASN A 76 -16.96 -1.30 5.27
N LEU A 77 -15.96 -0.52 5.65
CA LEU A 77 -15.48 0.65 4.90
C LEU A 77 -16.56 1.69 4.56
N LYS A 78 -17.61 1.79 5.37
CA LYS A 78 -18.69 2.77 5.18
C LYS A 78 -18.30 4.17 5.59
N THR A 79 -17.38 4.28 6.56
CA THR A 79 -16.85 5.55 7.04
C THR A 79 -15.32 5.51 6.97
N LEU A 80 -14.74 6.43 6.19
CA LEU A 80 -13.29 6.55 6.05
C LEU A 80 -12.74 7.46 7.15
N ASN A 81 -11.93 6.91 8.05
CA ASN A 81 -11.21 7.69 9.06
C ASN A 81 -9.83 8.11 8.54
N LEU A 82 -9.77 9.22 7.80
CA LEU A 82 -8.52 9.72 7.21
C LEU A 82 -7.41 9.98 8.25
N ASP A 83 -7.75 10.43 9.45
CA ASP A 83 -6.76 10.69 10.49
C ASP A 83 -6.16 9.39 11.03
N GLY A 84 -6.96 8.31 11.12
CA GLY A 84 -6.48 6.97 11.44
C GLY A 84 -5.49 6.45 10.40
N TYR A 85 -5.78 6.64 9.10
CA TYR A 85 -4.85 6.29 8.02
C TYR A 85 -3.54 7.09 8.09
N LYS A 86 -3.63 8.41 8.33
CA LYS A 86 -2.43 9.25 8.49
C LYS A 86 -1.57 8.82 9.68
N LYS A 87 -2.21 8.48 10.81
CA LYS A 87 -1.54 7.98 12.01
C LYS A 87 -0.80 6.68 11.70
N MET A 88 -1.47 5.71 11.10
CA MET A 88 -0.89 4.42 10.69
C MET A 88 0.34 4.61 9.78
N ILE A 89 0.22 5.44 8.75
CA ILE A 89 1.33 5.70 7.81
C ILE A 89 2.53 6.36 8.50
N ASN A 90 2.29 7.37 9.36
CA ASN A 90 3.35 8.03 10.11
C ASN A 90 4.05 7.03 11.07
N GLU A 91 3.29 6.14 11.70
CA GLU A 91 3.83 5.10 12.57
C GLU A 91 4.67 4.08 11.78
N ALA A 92 4.22 3.69 10.59
CA ALA A 92 4.98 2.82 9.69
C ALA A 92 6.30 3.47 9.25
N ALA A 93 6.27 4.74 8.84
CA ALA A 93 7.46 5.50 8.45
C ALA A 93 8.44 5.70 9.62
N ALA A 94 7.94 5.95 10.82
CA ALA A 94 8.77 6.07 12.02
C ALA A 94 9.40 4.73 12.43
N THR A 95 8.68 3.62 12.25
CA THR A 95 9.16 2.27 12.59
C THR A 95 10.23 1.77 11.61
N TYR A 96 10.09 2.15 10.33
CA TYR A 96 11.00 1.76 9.26
C TYR A 96 11.65 2.99 8.60
N PRO A 97 12.72 3.54 9.19
CA PRO A 97 13.35 4.78 8.69
C PRO A 97 14.03 4.63 7.32
N ASN A 98 14.07 3.42 6.78
CA ASN A 98 14.50 3.16 5.41
C ASN A 98 13.43 3.47 4.37
N PHE A 99 12.16 3.63 4.76
CA PHE A 99 11.10 3.99 3.81
C PHE A 99 11.32 5.42 3.29
N LYS A 100 11.23 5.56 1.97
CA LYS A 100 11.22 6.83 1.26
C LYS A 100 9.80 7.25 0.91
N ALA A 101 8.93 6.26 0.68
CA ALA A 101 7.51 6.48 0.48
C ALA A 101 6.69 5.34 1.09
N VAL A 102 5.53 5.69 1.66
CA VAL A 102 4.53 4.74 2.15
C VAL A 102 3.18 5.16 1.59
N ALA A 103 2.51 4.27 0.87
CA ALA A 103 1.26 4.63 0.20
C ALA A 103 0.15 3.61 0.46
N THR A 104 -1.07 4.12 0.57
CA THR A 104 -2.28 3.31 0.68
C THR A 104 -3.41 3.88 -0.16
N THR A 105 -4.20 3.01 -0.76
CA THR A 105 -5.45 3.39 -1.40
C THR A 105 -6.52 3.64 -0.36
N LEU A 106 -7.39 4.60 -0.63
CA LEU A 106 -8.54 4.94 0.21
C LEU A 106 -9.81 4.55 -0.54
N ARG A 107 -10.54 3.60 0.00
CA ARG A 107 -11.81 3.16 -0.59
C ARG A 107 -12.92 3.29 0.42
N GLN A 108 -14.03 3.91 0.01
CA GLN A 108 -15.26 3.93 0.77
C GLN A 108 -16.36 3.21 -0.02
N VAL A 109 -16.95 2.19 0.58
CA VAL A 109 -17.99 1.38 -0.05
C VAL A 109 -19.35 2.03 0.22
N LYS A 110 -20.04 2.48 -0.85
CA LYS A 110 -21.42 2.98 -0.78
C LYS A 110 -22.43 1.88 -1.06
N THR A 111 -22.19 1.11 -2.09
CA THR A 111 -22.95 -0.10 -2.43
C THR A 111 -22.02 -1.20 -2.91
N ALA A 112 -22.57 -2.36 -3.27
CA ALA A 112 -21.76 -3.45 -3.82
C ALA A 112 -20.99 -3.06 -5.09
N THR A 113 -21.53 -2.13 -5.89
CA THR A 113 -20.96 -1.71 -7.17
C THR A 113 -20.55 -0.24 -7.21
N VAL A 114 -20.86 0.56 -6.18
CA VAL A 114 -20.53 1.99 -6.15
C VAL A 114 -19.60 2.27 -4.98
N ASN A 115 -18.42 2.79 -5.29
CA ASN A 115 -17.40 3.15 -4.29
C ASN A 115 -16.86 4.55 -4.55
N ASP A 116 -16.34 5.17 -3.48
CA ASP A 116 -15.43 6.29 -3.63
C ASP A 116 -13.99 5.79 -3.63
N TRP A 117 -13.12 6.52 -4.33
CA TRP A 117 -11.72 6.16 -4.51
C TRP A 117 -10.79 7.36 -4.34
N SER A 118 -9.71 7.17 -3.65
CA SER A 118 -8.59 8.09 -3.53
C SER A 118 -7.34 7.32 -3.07
N ALA A 119 -6.27 8.02 -2.73
CA ALA A 119 -5.08 7.44 -2.13
C ALA A 119 -4.35 8.50 -1.29
N ILE A 120 -3.47 8.04 -0.41
CA ILE A 120 -2.49 8.89 0.28
C ILE A 120 -1.10 8.29 0.12
N CYS A 121 -0.10 9.16 0.11
CA CYS A 121 1.32 8.81 0.10
C CYS A 121 2.06 9.69 1.09
N TRP A 122 2.80 9.06 1.98
CA TRP A 122 3.82 9.73 2.79
C TRP A 122 5.14 9.70 2.03
N ALA A 123 5.79 10.84 1.93
CA ALA A 123 7.15 10.97 1.41
C ALA A 123 7.82 12.20 2.05
N ASP A 124 9.10 12.10 2.37
CA ASP A 124 9.92 13.19 2.91
C ASP A 124 9.34 13.88 4.16
N GLY A 125 8.62 13.13 5.00
CA GLY A 125 8.01 13.65 6.23
C GLY A 125 6.60 14.21 6.08
N GLU A 126 6.07 14.33 4.85
CA GLU A 126 4.77 14.90 4.54
C GLU A 126 3.80 13.85 4.00
N ILE A 127 2.49 14.09 4.18
CA ILE A 127 1.44 13.24 3.62
C ILE A 127 0.69 13.99 2.52
N TYR A 128 0.73 13.43 1.33
CA TYR A 128 0.03 13.90 0.14
C TYR A 128 -1.22 13.06 -0.09
N LYS A 129 -2.34 13.70 -0.40
CA LYS A 129 -3.61 13.03 -0.73
C LYS A 129 -3.93 13.25 -2.21
N ALA A 130 -4.25 12.16 -2.90
CA ALA A 130 -4.76 12.24 -4.28
C ALA A 130 -6.17 12.86 -4.33
N ALA A 131 -6.57 13.28 -5.51
CA ALA A 131 -7.93 13.71 -5.79
C ALA A 131 -8.94 12.64 -5.34
N GLN A 132 -10.08 13.10 -4.87
CA GLN A 132 -11.20 12.25 -4.46
C GLN A 132 -12.11 12.01 -5.68
N TYR A 133 -12.40 10.75 -5.94
CA TYR A 133 -13.33 10.32 -6.97
C TYR A 133 -14.53 9.65 -6.30
N ASP A 134 -15.67 10.31 -6.35
CA ASP A 134 -16.87 9.88 -5.65
C ASP A 134 -17.87 9.17 -6.59
N GLY A 135 -18.58 8.18 -6.05
CA GLY A 135 -19.70 7.54 -6.74
C GLY A 135 -19.31 6.74 -7.98
N LEU A 136 -18.12 6.14 -8.00
CA LEU A 136 -17.67 5.34 -9.13
C LEU A 136 -18.42 4.03 -9.23
N GLU A 137 -18.96 3.74 -10.40
CA GLU A 137 -19.45 2.41 -10.74
C GLU A 137 -18.27 1.47 -11.04
N ILE A 138 -18.15 0.43 -10.23
CA ILE A 138 -17.04 -0.52 -10.33
C ILE A 138 -17.43 -1.64 -11.31
N MET A 139 -16.75 -1.71 -12.44
CA MET A 139 -16.94 -2.75 -13.44
C MET A 139 -16.14 -4.01 -13.11
N ASP A 140 -14.86 -3.85 -12.74
CA ASP A 140 -13.99 -4.90 -12.25
C ASP A 140 -13.08 -4.35 -11.16
N ARG A 141 -12.76 -5.17 -10.16
CA ARG A 141 -11.86 -4.81 -9.05
C ARG A 141 -10.47 -5.42 -9.19
N VAL A 142 -10.32 -6.37 -10.09
CA VAL A 142 -9.07 -7.12 -10.24
C VAL A 142 -8.00 -6.20 -10.82
N GLY A 143 -6.85 -6.13 -10.13
CA GLY A 143 -5.70 -5.35 -10.59
C GLY A 143 -5.73 -3.85 -10.27
N GLY A 144 -6.78 -3.33 -9.63
CA GLY A 144 -6.84 -1.91 -9.24
C GLY A 144 -5.69 -1.47 -8.32
N GLY A 145 -5.31 -2.34 -7.37
CA GLY A 145 -4.14 -2.15 -6.51
C GLY A 145 -2.83 -2.18 -7.28
N ASP A 146 -2.64 -3.17 -8.16
CA ASP A 146 -1.45 -3.31 -9.00
C ASP A 146 -1.30 -2.11 -9.95
N SER A 147 -2.42 -1.63 -10.50
CA SER A 147 -2.45 -0.45 -11.37
C SER A 147 -2.08 0.82 -10.60
N PHE A 148 -2.64 1.00 -9.40
CA PHE A 148 -2.25 2.09 -8.50
C PHE A 148 -0.75 2.04 -8.18
N ALA A 149 -0.23 0.89 -7.78
CA ALA A 149 1.17 0.71 -7.43
C ALA A 149 2.09 1.03 -8.62
N SER A 150 1.75 0.55 -9.81
CA SER A 150 2.50 0.83 -11.04
C SER A 150 2.53 2.33 -11.38
N GLY A 151 1.37 2.98 -11.31
CA GLY A 151 1.24 4.43 -11.56
C GLY A 151 1.99 5.25 -10.51
N LEU A 152 1.92 4.90 -9.23
CA LEU A 152 2.66 5.56 -8.16
C LEU A 152 4.17 5.45 -8.36
N VAL A 153 4.68 4.24 -8.61
CA VAL A 153 6.11 4.01 -8.84
C VAL A 153 6.61 4.79 -10.05
N TYR A 154 5.86 4.76 -11.17
CA TYR A 154 6.17 5.58 -12.34
C TYR A 154 6.22 7.07 -11.99
N GLY A 155 5.23 7.57 -11.25
CA GLY A 155 5.16 8.97 -10.83
C GLY A 155 6.32 9.38 -9.94
N LEU A 156 6.69 8.57 -8.93
CA LEU A 156 7.82 8.82 -8.05
C LEU A 156 9.16 8.85 -8.81
N MET A 157 9.29 8.05 -9.88
CA MET A 157 10.51 8.02 -10.72
C MET A 157 10.59 9.18 -11.72
N THR A 158 9.44 9.78 -12.09
CA THR A 158 9.37 10.67 -13.25
C THR A 158 9.14 12.13 -12.87
N PHE A 159 8.33 12.39 -11.82
CA PHE A 159 7.87 13.75 -11.54
C PHE A 159 8.69 14.47 -10.46
N GLU A 160 9.48 13.74 -9.68
CA GLU A 160 10.19 14.27 -8.50
C GLU A 160 9.24 15.06 -7.54
N ASP A 161 7.96 14.63 -7.49
CA ASP A 161 6.85 15.29 -6.81
C ASP A 161 5.88 14.22 -6.33
N ALA A 162 5.83 14.02 -5.01
CA ALA A 162 5.03 12.95 -4.41
C ALA A 162 3.51 13.19 -4.54
N GLU A 163 3.07 14.45 -4.58
CA GLU A 163 1.66 14.79 -4.79
C GLU A 163 1.22 14.40 -6.20
N LYS A 164 2.02 14.72 -7.21
CA LYS A 164 1.74 14.28 -8.58
C LYS A 164 1.82 12.78 -8.72
N ALA A 165 2.77 12.13 -8.06
CA ALA A 165 2.94 10.69 -8.10
C ALA A 165 1.71 9.96 -7.52
N VAL A 166 1.21 10.37 -6.36
CA VAL A 166 0.02 9.74 -5.76
C VAL A 166 -1.24 9.99 -6.57
N ASN A 167 -1.38 11.18 -7.16
CA ASN A 167 -2.49 11.48 -8.07
C ASN A 167 -2.44 10.59 -9.34
N TYR A 168 -1.26 10.42 -9.91
CA TYR A 168 -1.07 9.57 -11.08
C TYR A 168 -1.39 8.10 -10.76
N GLY A 169 -0.92 7.60 -9.61
CA GLY A 169 -1.27 6.27 -9.13
C GLY A 169 -2.78 6.07 -8.93
N ALA A 170 -3.45 7.03 -8.28
CA ALA A 170 -4.89 6.97 -8.06
C ALA A 170 -5.68 6.98 -9.38
N ALA A 171 -5.28 7.79 -10.36
CA ALA A 171 -5.89 7.83 -11.69
C ALA A 171 -5.68 6.51 -12.47
N HIS A 172 -4.50 5.89 -12.34
CA HIS A 172 -4.23 4.58 -12.94
C HIS A 172 -5.12 3.47 -12.35
N GLY A 173 -5.24 3.42 -11.01
CA GLY A 173 -6.15 2.48 -10.34
C GLY A 173 -7.60 2.68 -10.77
N LEU A 174 -8.05 3.95 -10.83
CA LEU A 174 -9.37 4.32 -11.29
C LEU A 174 -9.63 3.85 -12.74
N SER A 175 -8.70 4.11 -13.64
CA SER A 175 -8.81 3.74 -15.06
C SER A 175 -9.09 2.24 -15.25
N LEU A 176 -8.47 1.38 -14.43
CA LEU A 176 -8.68 -0.07 -14.53
C LEU A 176 -10.01 -0.53 -13.96
N ILE A 177 -10.49 0.06 -12.86
CA ILE A 177 -11.71 -0.40 -12.19
C ILE A 177 -13.00 0.11 -12.84
N HIS A 178 -12.90 1.10 -13.72
CA HIS A 178 -14.06 1.79 -14.34
C HIS A 178 -14.16 1.57 -15.86
N ILE A 179 -13.24 0.84 -16.48
CA ILE A 179 -13.26 0.53 -17.93
C ILE A 179 -13.95 -0.79 -18.21
#